data_8b330ed6ac45a94fabe405e0927bc89a
#
_entry.id   8b330ed6ac45a94fabe405e0927bc89a
#
_cell.length_a   1.000
_cell.length_b   1.000
_cell.length_c   1.000
_cell.angle_alpha   90.00
_cell.angle_beta   90.00
_cell.angle_gamma   90.00
#
_symmetry.space_group_name_H-M   'P 1'
#
loop_
_entity.id
_entity.type
_entity.pdbx_description
1 polymer ?
#
loop_
_entity_poly.entity_id
_entity_poly.type
_entity_poly.pdbx_seq_one_letter_code
_entity_poly.pdbx_strand_id
1 'polypeptide(L)'
;MKILSTIIVCMVGYDYQRIIDGISRWESEGPIEQAYLLYDKKEDKYGLVAQKNVEDLKRNLAAQGLKPVAIGYNPQSYEDTFSVLYGILRREADERSRRVLIDSTSTTKDAYGATVTISLMFENVRVYIVPPKERGYYVPSPESAEFKEWFSKVRNVPGLPPQEIYLPGYRLGKPKGEDKQVLLELEMHDGYSDSIKRIIEWCGKDFEDPVIKNRFTRVVKRLHKKGFVEKEIVERKMKTSLTRFGKIFAAAMRNYEQSP
;
A
#
# COMPACT_ATOMS: atom_id res chain seq x y z
N MET A 1 -14.68 -18.23 -17.61
CA MET A 1 -14.12 -17.21 -16.67
C MET A 1 -12.69 -17.65 -16.35
N LYS A 2 -11.66 -16.86 -16.70
CA LYS A 2 -10.27 -17.19 -16.34
C LYS A 2 -10.16 -17.10 -14.81
N ILE A 3 -9.83 -18.18 -14.13
CA ILE A 3 -9.52 -18.14 -12.70
C ILE A 3 -8.21 -17.36 -12.60
N LEU A 4 -8.30 -16.13 -12.07
CA LEU A 4 -7.12 -15.32 -11.77
C LEU A 4 -6.40 -15.96 -10.58
N SER A 5 -5.10 -16.15 -10.70
CA SER A 5 -4.30 -16.59 -9.56
C SER A 5 -4.37 -15.56 -8.43
N THR A 6 -4.41 -16.05 -7.20
CA THR A 6 -4.60 -15.19 -6.02
C THR A 6 -3.28 -15.02 -5.26
N ILE A 7 -2.99 -13.78 -4.90
CA ILE A 7 -1.88 -13.39 -4.03
C ILE A 7 -2.47 -12.86 -2.73
N ILE A 8 -1.84 -13.18 -1.60
CA ILE A 8 -2.23 -12.62 -0.31
C ILE A 8 -1.11 -11.74 0.25
N VAL A 9 -1.49 -10.59 0.81
CA VAL A 9 -0.59 -9.65 1.48
C VAL A 9 -1.05 -9.55 2.93
N CYS A 10 -0.28 -10.03 3.88
CA CYS A 10 -0.62 -10.04 5.30
C CYS A 10 0.19 -8.98 6.04
N MET A 11 -0.47 -8.05 6.71
CA MET A 11 0.15 -7.11 7.62
C MET A 11 0.33 -7.79 8.98
N VAL A 12 1.57 -8.18 9.28
CA VAL A 12 1.87 -9.04 10.42
C VAL A 12 2.23 -8.22 11.66
N GLY A 13 1.40 -8.32 12.68
CA GLY A 13 1.63 -7.78 14.01
C GLY A 13 1.49 -8.88 15.06
N TYR A 14 0.53 -8.71 16.01
CA TYR A 14 0.32 -9.66 17.11
C TYR A 14 -0.53 -10.87 16.74
N ASP A 15 -1.35 -10.76 15.73
CA ASP A 15 -2.49 -11.64 15.47
C ASP A 15 -2.13 -12.82 14.57
N TYR A 16 -1.18 -13.64 14.99
CA TYR A 16 -0.71 -14.79 14.21
C TYR A 16 -1.84 -15.72 13.74
N GLN A 17 -2.68 -16.19 14.70
CA GLN A 17 -3.74 -17.15 14.38
C GLN A 17 -4.79 -16.55 13.45
N ARG A 18 -5.15 -15.28 13.64
CA ARG A 18 -6.14 -14.61 12.78
C ARG A 18 -5.66 -14.45 11.35
N ILE A 19 -4.34 -14.30 11.13
CA ILE A 19 -3.76 -14.31 9.78
C ILE A 19 -3.91 -15.71 9.16
N ILE A 20 -3.62 -16.77 9.89
CA ILE A 20 -3.82 -18.16 9.41
C ILE A 20 -5.29 -18.40 9.08
N ASP A 21 -6.21 -18.01 9.97
CA ASP A 21 -7.65 -18.16 9.75
C ASP A 21 -8.11 -17.42 8.47
N GLY A 22 -7.56 -16.21 8.24
CA GLY A 22 -7.82 -15.44 7.04
C GLY A 22 -7.32 -16.15 5.77
N ILE A 23 -6.09 -16.64 5.77
CA ILE A 23 -5.51 -17.38 4.64
C ILE A 23 -6.36 -18.63 4.35
N SER A 24 -6.63 -19.45 5.37
CA SER A 24 -7.43 -20.69 5.21
C SER A 24 -8.83 -20.43 4.66
N ARG A 25 -9.46 -19.32 5.09
CA ARG A 25 -10.76 -18.91 4.57
C ARG A 25 -10.71 -18.64 3.06
N TRP A 26 -9.68 -17.92 2.60
CA TRP A 26 -9.56 -17.58 1.17
C TRP A 26 -9.06 -18.75 0.31
N GLU A 27 -8.25 -19.65 0.86
CA GLU A 27 -7.86 -20.90 0.18
C GLU A 27 -9.10 -21.78 -0.15
N SER A 28 -10.14 -21.72 0.67
CA SER A 28 -11.40 -22.43 0.37
C SER A 28 -12.15 -21.85 -0.84
N GLU A 29 -11.82 -20.63 -1.28
CA GLU A 29 -12.39 -20.03 -2.50
C GLU A 29 -11.52 -20.24 -3.76
N GLY A 30 -10.27 -20.63 -3.58
CA GLY A 30 -9.35 -20.90 -4.68
C GLY A 30 -7.88 -20.87 -4.25
N PRO A 31 -6.97 -21.36 -5.09
CA PRO A 31 -5.57 -21.48 -4.74
C PRO A 31 -4.91 -20.11 -4.54
N ILE A 32 -4.13 -20.01 -3.47
CA ILE A 32 -3.21 -18.87 -3.20
C ILE A 32 -1.82 -19.30 -3.66
N GLU A 33 -1.20 -18.56 -4.59
CA GLU A 33 0.11 -18.90 -5.14
C GLU A 33 1.28 -18.36 -4.31
N GLN A 34 1.09 -17.19 -3.70
CA GLN A 34 2.15 -16.50 -2.98
C GLN A 34 1.59 -15.67 -1.83
N ALA A 35 2.34 -15.57 -0.73
CA ALA A 35 2.05 -14.72 0.41
C ALA A 35 3.15 -13.68 0.62
N TYR A 36 2.80 -12.40 0.68
CA TYR A 36 3.67 -11.34 1.18
C TYR A 36 3.37 -11.09 2.65
N LEU A 37 4.40 -11.14 3.48
CA LEU A 37 4.32 -10.94 4.93
C LEU A 37 4.99 -9.61 5.28
N LEU A 38 4.20 -8.57 5.47
CA LEU A 38 4.67 -7.24 5.84
C LEU A 38 4.78 -7.13 7.35
N TYR A 39 5.94 -6.79 7.90
CA TYR A 39 6.18 -6.74 9.33
C TYR A 39 6.89 -5.46 9.77
N ASP A 40 6.64 -5.05 11.01
CA ASP A 40 7.33 -3.92 11.60
C ASP A 40 8.83 -4.22 11.76
N LYS A 41 9.66 -3.44 11.07
CA LYS A 41 11.12 -3.59 11.09
C LYS A 41 11.81 -2.96 12.29
N LYS A 42 11.08 -2.27 13.18
CA LYS A 42 11.65 -1.63 14.36
C LYS A 42 12.15 -2.65 15.37
N GLU A 43 13.25 -2.32 16.04
CA GLU A 43 13.85 -3.14 17.10
C GLU A 43 13.24 -2.82 18.48
N ASP A 44 11.94 -2.60 18.54
CA ASP A 44 11.19 -2.46 19.80
C ASP A 44 10.34 -3.70 20.08
N LYS A 45 9.68 -3.72 21.25
CA LYS A 45 8.84 -4.87 21.65
C LYS A 45 7.75 -5.21 20.62
N TYR A 46 7.27 -4.23 19.88
CA TYR A 46 6.21 -4.41 18.89
C TYR A 46 6.77 -5.02 17.60
N GLY A 47 7.89 -4.50 17.12
CA GLY A 47 8.59 -5.05 15.97
C GLY A 47 9.13 -6.46 16.23
N LEU A 48 9.67 -6.74 17.42
CA LEU A 48 10.12 -8.09 17.81
C LEU A 48 8.99 -9.13 17.76
N VAL A 49 7.78 -8.77 18.19
CA VAL A 49 6.61 -9.65 18.07
C VAL A 49 6.26 -9.90 16.62
N ALA A 50 6.22 -8.86 15.80
CA ALA A 50 5.92 -8.96 14.38
C ALA A 50 6.95 -9.83 13.64
N GLN A 51 8.25 -9.62 13.89
CA GLN A 51 9.35 -10.41 13.32
C GLN A 51 9.23 -11.89 13.69
N LYS A 52 8.98 -12.19 14.96
CA LYS A 52 8.81 -13.56 15.42
C LYS A 52 7.60 -14.25 14.79
N ASN A 53 6.48 -13.54 14.64
CA ASN A 53 5.31 -14.06 13.95
C ASN A 53 5.59 -14.29 12.45
N VAL A 54 6.34 -13.41 11.79
CA VAL A 54 6.72 -13.61 10.38
C VAL A 54 7.59 -14.85 10.19
N GLU A 55 8.58 -15.09 11.06
CA GLU A 55 9.41 -16.30 10.98
C GLU A 55 8.57 -17.59 11.08
N ASP A 56 7.61 -17.59 12.00
CA ASP A 56 6.72 -18.74 12.20
C ASP A 56 5.74 -18.87 11.01
N LEU A 57 5.16 -17.77 10.51
CA LEU A 57 4.30 -17.78 9.33
C LEU A 57 5.05 -18.28 8.09
N LYS A 58 6.27 -17.82 7.86
CA LYS A 58 7.09 -18.30 6.74
C LYS A 58 7.26 -19.82 6.76
N ARG A 59 7.57 -20.39 7.94
CA ARG A 59 7.74 -21.84 8.08
C ARG A 59 6.42 -22.58 7.84
N ASN A 60 5.34 -22.10 8.43
CA ASN A 60 4.02 -22.71 8.30
C ASN A 60 3.53 -22.69 6.84
N LEU A 61 3.57 -21.52 6.19
CA LEU A 61 3.09 -21.37 4.82
C LEU A 61 3.96 -22.10 3.79
N ALA A 62 5.28 -22.14 3.99
CA ALA A 62 6.17 -22.93 3.16
C ALA A 62 5.87 -24.43 3.25
N ALA A 63 5.56 -24.95 4.44
CA ALA A 63 5.13 -26.34 4.63
C ALA A 63 3.82 -26.67 3.92
N GLN A 64 2.96 -25.68 3.67
CA GLN A 64 1.72 -25.80 2.90
C GLN A 64 1.93 -25.60 1.38
N GLY A 65 3.16 -25.40 0.92
CA GLY A 65 3.51 -25.22 -0.50
C GLY A 65 3.38 -23.79 -1.02
N LEU A 66 3.05 -22.83 -0.15
CA LEU A 66 3.04 -21.41 -0.49
C LEU A 66 4.47 -20.84 -0.57
N LYS A 67 4.63 -19.73 -1.29
CA LYS A 67 5.91 -19.00 -1.42
C LYS A 67 5.89 -17.72 -0.58
N PRO A 68 6.18 -17.77 0.74
CA PRO A 68 6.15 -16.59 1.58
C PRO A 68 7.35 -15.66 1.31
N VAL A 69 7.07 -14.37 1.12
CA VAL A 69 8.07 -13.30 0.99
C VAL A 69 7.88 -12.31 2.13
N ALA A 70 8.89 -12.17 3.00
CA ALA A 70 8.85 -11.23 4.11
C ALA A 70 9.43 -9.87 3.68
N ILE A 71 8.73 -8.78 4.05
CA ILE A 71 9.12 -7.41 3.75
C ILE A 71 8.97 -6.57 5.02
N GLY A 72 10.09 -5.98 5.47
CA GLY A 72 10.09 -5.05 6.60
C GLY A 72 9.58 -3.67 6.20
N TYR A 73 8.68 -3.09 6.98
CA TYR A 73 8.15 -1.75 6.76
C TYR A 73 7.94 -1.02 8.11
N ASN A 74 7.56 0.25 8.07
CA ASN A 74 7.16 1.00 9.25
C ASN A 74 5.63 1.18 9.29
N PRO A 75 4.88 0.41 10.10
CA PRO A 75 3.42 0.50 10.18
C PRO A 75 2.90 1.82 10.75
N GLN A 76 3.75 2.63 11.37
CA GLN A 76 3.42 3.97 11.87
C GLN A 76 3.70 5.07 10.84
N SER A 77 4.13 4.70 9.62
CA SER A 77 4.29 5.63 8.51
C SER A 77 3.30 5.29 7.41
N TYR A 78 2.39 6.23 7.14
CA TYR A 78 1.48 6.16 6.01
C TYR A 78 2.26 6.04 4.69
N GLU A 79 3.33 6.83 4.55
CA GLU A 79 4.17 6.92 3.34
C GLU A 79 4.88 5.59 3.06
N ASP A 80 5.51 4.99 4.10
CA ASP A 80 6.24 3.72 3.95
C ASP A 80 5.28 2.58 3.61
N THR A 81 4.15 2.50 4.31
CA THR A 81 3.09 1.52 4.02
C THR A 81 2.57 1.67 2.59
N PHE A 82 2.25 2.90 2.18
CA PHE A 82 1.75 3.18 0.84
C PHE A 82 2.76 2.78 -0.24
N SER A 83 4.05 3.10 -0.05
CA SER A 83 5.12 2.79 -0.99
C SER A 83 5.31 1.28 -1.16
N VAL A 84 5.39 0.54 -0.05
CA VAL A 84 5.54 -0.93 -0.08
C VAL A 84 4.35 -1.59 -0.77
N LEU A 85 3.13 -1.22 -0.40
CA LEU A 85 1.93 -1.76 -1.02
C LEU A 85 1.84 -1.37 -2.50
N TYR A 86 2.20 -0.15 -2.87
CA TYR A 86 2.21 0.27 -4.28
C TYR A 86 3.11 -0.65 -5.13
N GLY A 87 4.33 -0.96 -4.65
CA GLY A 87 5.24 -1.85 -5.36
C GLY A 87 4.68 -3.27 -5.56
N ILE A 88 4.06 -3.83 -4.51
CA ILE A 88 3.42 -5.15 -4.59
C ILE A 88 2.22 -5.11 -5.55
N LEU A 89 1.30 -4.17 -5.37
CA LEU A 89 0.06 -4.10 -6.15
C LEU A 89 0.35 -3.78 -7.62
N ARG A 90 1.33 -2.94 -7.91
CA ARG A 90 1.76 -2.65 -9.27
C ARG A 90 2.24 -3.90 -9.99
N ARG A 91 3.07 -4.69 -9.33
CA ARG A 91 3.61 -5.95 -9.87
C ARG A 91 2.53 -7.02 -10.02
N GLU A 92 1.74 -7.24 -8.98
CA GLU A 92 0.83 -8.38 -8.93
C GLU A 92 -0.53 -8.09 -9.59
N ALA A 93 -1.15 -6.94 -9.29
CA ALA A 93 -2.48 -6.63 -9.82
C ALA A 93 -2.43 -6.04 -11.25
N ASP A 94 -1.49 -5.13 -11.54
CA ASP A 94 -1.44 -4.48 -12.86
C ASP A 94 -0.63 -5.29 -13.87
N GLU A 95 0.62 -5.66 -13.56
CA GLU A 95 1.50 -6.28 -14.55
C GLU A 95 1.16 -7.75 -14.78
N ARG A 96 0.84 -8.47 -13.69
CA ARG A 96 0.51 -9.91 -13.75
C ARG A 96 -0.98 -10.20 -13.79
N SER A 97 -1.82 -9.17 -13.67
CA SER A 97 -3.29 -9.30 -13.67
C SER A 97 -3.81 -10.32 -12.65
N ARG A 98 -3.18 -10.39 -11.46
CA ARG A 98 -3.55 -11.29 -10.38
C ARG A 98 -4.58 -10.64 -9.46
N ARG A 99 -5.40 -11.47 -8.80
CA ARG A 99 -6.23 -11.04 -7.67
C ARG A 99 -5.34 -10.86 -6.45
N VAL A 100 -5.44 -9.73 -5.76
CA VAL A 100 -4.69 -9.48 -4.53
C VAL A 100 -5.65 -9.28 -3.36
N LEU A 101 -5.44 -10.05 -2.30
CA LEU A 101 -6.15 -9.96 -1.03
C LEU A 101 -5.20 -9.33 -0.01
N ILE A 102 -5.60 -8.26 0.66
CA ILE A 102 -4.80 -7.61 1.70
C ILE A 102 -5.46 -7.87 3.05
N ASP A 103 -4.75 -8.60 3.90
CA ASP A 103 -5.11 -8.81 5.29
C ASP A 103 -4.62 -7.62 6.13
N SER A 104 -5.56 -6.81 6.58
CA SER A 104 -5.32 -5.67 7.47
C SER A 104 -5.71 -5.96 8.92
N THR A 105 -5.72 -7.23 9.32
CA THR A 105 -6.13 -7.69 10.65
C THR A 105 -5.24 -7.11 11.75
N SER A 106 -3.93 -7.10 11.52
CA SER A 106 -2.93 -6.76 12.53
C SER A 106 -2.11 -5.56 12.10
N THR A 107 -2.76 -4.41 12.02
CA THR A 107 -2.10 -3.19 11.55
C THR A 107 -2.45 -1.95 12.40
N THR A 108 -1.65 -0.88 12.23
CA THR A 108 -1.92 0.42 12.83
C THR A 108 -2.99 1.19 12.04
N LYS A 109 -3.53 2.26 12.62
CA LYS A 109 -4.49 3.13 11.93
C LYS A 109 -3.88 3.80 10.70
N ASP A 110 -2.60 4.19 10.77
CA ASP A 110 -1.89 4.82 9.65
C ASP A 110 -1.71 3.85 8.49
N ALA A 111 -1.24 2.64 8.77
CA ALA A 111 -1.10 1.58 7.78
C ALA A 111 -2.45 1.15 7.20
N TYR A 112 -3.50 1.08 8.02
CA TYR A 112 -4.86 0.80 7.55
C TYR A 112 -5.36 1.88 6.59
N GLY A 113 -5.18 3.16 6.95
CA GLY A 113 -5.53 4.28 6.08
C GLY A 113 -4.82 4.23 4.73
N ALA A 114 -3.52 3.94 4.72
CA ALA A 114 -2.74 3.78 3.50
C ALA A 114 -3.23 2.61 2.66
N THR A 115 -3.53 1.47 3.30
CA THR A 115 -4.06 0.27 2.64
C THR A 115 -5.39 0.54 1.94
N VAL A 116 -6.33 1.17 2.62
CA VAL A 116 -7.64 1.51 2.03
C VAL A 116 -7.45 2.45 0.84
N THR A 117 -6.63 3.50 1.01
CA THR A 117 -6.41 4.49 -0.05
C THR A 117 -5.76 3.86 -1.28
N ILE A 118 -4.70 3.07 -1.11
CA ILE A 118 -4.02 2.45 -2.25
C ILE A 118 -4.91 1.41 -2.95
N SER A 119 -5.70 0.66 -2.20
CA SER A 119 -6.59 -0.36 -2.76
C SER A 119 -7.64 0.21 -3.70
N LEU A 120 -8.06 1.46 -3.51
CA LEU A 120 -9.00 2.16 -4.41
C LEU A 120 -8.41 2.45 -5.79
N MET A 121 -7.09 2.31 -5.97
CA MET A 121 -6.39 2.58 -7.23
C MET A 121 -6.22 1.35 -8.12
N PHE A 122 -6.55 0.15 -7.62
CA PHE A 122 -6.35 -1.13 -8.32
C PHE A 122 -7.66 -1.92 -8.41
N GLU A 123 -7.96 -2.51 -9.59
CA GLU A 123 -9.26 -3.15 -9.83
C GLU A 123 -9.42 -4.51 -9.14
N ASN A 124 -8.36 -5.32 -9.07
CA ASN A 124 -8.40 -6.70 -8.58
C ASN A 124 -7.90 -6.82 -7.13
N VAL A 125 -8.05 -5.77 -6.33
CA VAL A 125 -7.60 -5.73 -4.94
C VAL A 125 -8.78 -5.71 -3.99
N ARG A 126 -8.74 -6.56 -2.96
CA ARG A 126 -9.71 -6.58 -1.85
C ARG A 126 -8.96 -6.47 -0.54
N VAL A 127 -9.51 -5.71 0.39
CA VAL A 127 -9.00 -5.59 1.77
C VAL A 127 -9.96 -6.31 2.69
N TYR A 128 -9.42 -7.06 3.64
CA TYR A 128 -10.22 -7.71 4.66
C TYR A 128 -9.56 -7.63 6.03
N ILE A 129 -10.34 -7.92 7.04
CA ILE A 129 -9.91 -8.10 8.42
C ILE A 129 -10.52 -9.38 9.00
N VAL A 130 -9.84 -10.02 9.92
CA VAL A 130 -10.37 -11.10 10.76
C VAL A 130 -10.59 -10.54 12.16
N PRO A 131 -11.85 -10.31 12.58
CA PRO A 131 -12.12 -9.74 13.89
C PRO A 131 -11.74 -10.75 14.99
N PRO A 132 -11.24 -10.29 16.16
CA PRO A 132 -10.97 -11.17 17.29
C PRO A 132 -12.28 -11.65 17.94
N LYS A 133 -12.29 -12.88 18.45
CA LYS A 133 -13.41 -13.37 19.27
C LYS A 133 -13.49 -12.62 20.61
N GLU A 134 -12.34 -12.31 21.19
CA GLU A 134 -12.21 -11.58 22.45
C GLU A 134 -11.39 -10.31 22.26
N ARG A 135 -11.73 -9.25 22.96
CA ARG A 135 -11.03 -7.95 22.90
C ARG A 135 -10.06 -7.79 24.05
N GLY A 136 -8.99 -7.07 23.81
CA GLY A 136 -8.04 -6.59 24.81
C GLY A 136 -6.72 -7.38 24.82
N TYR A 137 -5.62 -6.66 24.69
CA TYR A 137 -4.28 -7.21 24.78
C TYR A 137 -3.44 -6.40 25.75
N TYR A 138 -2.86 -7.09 26.72
CA TYR A 138 -1.68 -6.62 27.43
C TYR A 138 -0.46 -7.29 26.81
N VAL A 139 0.57 -6.51 26.49
CA VAL A 139 1.82 -7.02 25.93
C VAL A 139 2.93 -6.93 26.97
N PRO A 140 3.36 -8.04 27.57
CA PRO A 140 4.52 -8.06 28.48
C PRO A 140 5.82 -7.64 27.75
N SER A 141 6.85 -7.25 28.53
CA SER A 141 8.18 -7.02 27.97
C SER A 141 8.75 -8.31 27.35
N PRO A 142 9.40 -8.25 26.17
CA PRO A 142 9.99 -9.43 25.51
C PRO A 142 11.01 -10.19 26.39
N GLU A 143 11.70 -9.49 27.31
CA GLU A 143 12.68 -10.08 28.22
C GLU A 143 12.05 -10.69 29.48
N SER A 144 10.76 -10.44 29.74
CA SER A 144 10.08 -10.97 30.92
C SER A 144 9.74 -12.44 30.79
N ALA A 145 9.68 -13.13 31.91
CA ALA A 145 9.26 -14.53 31.94
C ALA A 145 7.82 -14.72 31.45
N GLU A 146 6.98 -13.73 31.66
CA GLU A 146 5.57 -13.74 31.26
C GLU A 146 5.40 -13.65 29.71
N PHE A 147 6.40 -13.15 28.99
CA PHE A 147 6.29 -12.95 27.55
C PHE A 147 6.04 -14.24 26.78
N LYS A 148 6.71 -15.34 27.16
CA LYS A 148 6.56 -16.63 26.45
C LYS A 148 5.14 -17.16 26.57
N GLU A 149 4.57 -17.10 27.77
CA GLU A 149 3.20 -17.56 28.01
C GLU A 149 2.19 -16.65 27.29
N TRP A 150 2.31 -15.33 27.48
CA TRP A 150 1.49 -14.35 26.81
C TRP A 150 1.55 -14.51 25.29
N PHE A 151 2.77 -14.60 24.72
CA PHE A 151 2.99 -14.73 23.28
C PHE A 151 2.32 -15.98 22.72
N SER A 152 2.49 -17.12 23.38
CA SER A 152 1.84 -18.37 22.98
C SER A 152 0.31 -18.28 23.04
N LYS A 153 -0.23 -17.70 24.12
CA LYS A 153 -1.67 -17.56 24.33
C LYS A 153 -2.30 -16.60 23.32
N VAL A 154 -1.74 -15.39 23.16
CA VAL A 154 -2.35 -14.31 22.36
C VAL A 154 -2.27 -14.61 20.86
N ARG A 155 -1.15 -15.15 20.37
CA ARG A 155 -0.99 -15.46 18.94
C ARG A 155 -1.93 -16.54 18.43
N ASN A 156 -2.37 -17.43 19.30
CA ASN A 156 -3.21 -18.57 18.99
C ASN A 156 -4.71 -18.32 19.24
N VAL A 157 -5.11 -17.08 19.57
CA VAL A 157 -6.53 -16.73 19.72
C VAL A 157 -7.21 -16.84 18.36
N PRO A 158 -8.19 -17.74 18.20
CA PRO A 158 -8.89 -17.90 16.93
C PRO A 158 -9.74 -16.66 16.61
N GLY A 159 -9.86 -16.36 15.33
CA GLY A 159 -10.71 -15.27 14.82
C GLY A 159 -12.15 -15.71 14.58
N LEU A 160 -13.00 -14.74 14.35
CA LEU A 160 -14.29 -14.91 13.69
C LEU A 160 -14.06 -15.08 12.16
N PRO A 161 -15.07 -15.53 11.39
CA PRO A 161 -14.95 -15.57 9.94
C PRO A 161 -14.45 -14.25 9.36
N PRO A 162 -13.55 -14.27 8.35
CA PRO A 162 -13.05 -13.07 7.70
C PRO A 162 -14.20 -12.20 7.21
N GLN A 163 -14.10 -10.90 7.47
CA GLN A 163 -15.04 -9.90 6.98
C GLN A 163 -14.36 -9.07 5.90
N GLU A 164 -14.94 -9.07 4.69
CA GLU A 164 -14.45 -8.21 3.61
C GLU A 164 -14.78 -6.74 3.93
N ILE A 165 -13.79 -5.87 3.77
CA ILE A 165 -14.03 -4.43 3.82
C ILE A 165 -14.57 -4.03 2.45
N TYR A 166 -15.85 -3.66 2.43
CA TYR A 166 -16.50 -3.21 1.21
C TYR A 166 -15.93 -1.85 0.79
N LEU A 167 -15.22 -1.83 -0.34
CA LEU A 167 -14.78 -0.61 -1.00
C LEU A 167 -15.88 -0.20 -2.01
N PRO A 168 -16.40 1.03 -1.94
CA PRO A 168 -17.38 1.51 -2.90
C PRO A 168 -16.82 1.42 -4.33
N GLY A 169 -17.68 1.31 -5.32
CA GLY A 169 -17.30 1.16 -6.74
C GLY A 169 -16.49 2.33 -7.32
N TYR A 170 -16.33 3.42 -6.56
CA TYR A 170 -15.45 4.52 -6.91
C TYR A 170 -13.98 4.08 -6.89
N ARG A 171 -13.26 4.34 -7.98
CA ARG A 171 -11.82 4.09 -8.09
C ARG A 171 -11.09 5.41 -8.33
N LEU A 172 -10.05 5.65 -7.56
CA LEU A 172 -9.13 6.75 -7.83
C LEU A 172 -8.38 6.44 -9.13
N GLY A 173 -8.61 7.27 -10.14
CA GLY A 173 -7.93 7.07 -11.43
C GLY A 173 -6.43 7.31 -11.29
N LYS A 174 -5.63 6.28 -11.58
CA LYS A 174 -4.16 6.39 -11.59
C LYS A 174 -3.69 7.40 -12.63
N PRO A 175 -2.74 8.28 -12.31
CA PRO A 175 -2.04 9.10 -13.28
C PRO A 175 -1.34 8.23 -14.34
N LYS A 176 -1.60 8.50 -15.63
CA LYS A 176 -0.99 7.79 -16.78
C LYS A 176 -0.43 8.80 -17.76
N GLY A 177 0.53 8.38 -18.60
CA GLY A 177 1.11 9.23 -19.63
C GLY A 177 1.60 10.56 -19.05
N GLU A 178 1.13 11.67 -19.59
CA GLU A 178 1.53 13.01 -19.18
C GLU A 178 1.16 13.36 -17.72
N ASP A 179 0.06 12.80 -17.17
CA ASP A 179 -0.29 12.97 -15.75
C ASP A 179 0.81 12.44 -14.85
N LYS A 180 1.31 11.23 -15.19
CA LYS A 180 2.41 10.58 -14.47
C LYS A 180 3.70 11.38 -14.61
N GLN A 181 4.04 11.78 -15.84
CA GLN A 181 5.24 12.54 -16.13
C GLN A 181 5.27 13.86 -15.35
N VAL A 182 4.18 14.62 -15.35
CA VAL A 182 4.09 15.88 -14.59
C VAL A 182 4.28 15.66 -13.07
N LEU A 183 3.76 14.59 -12.52
CA LEU A 183 3.94 14.28 -11.08
C LEU A 183 5.39 13.95 -10.75
N LEU A 184 6.07 13.16 -11.60
CA LEU A 184 7.48 12.80 -11.41
C LEU A 184 8.38 14.01 -11.59
N GLU A 185 8.13 14.86 -12.60
CA GLU A 185 8.89 16.10 -12.80
C GLU A 185 8.72 17.08 -11.62
N LEU A 186 7.49 17.27 -11.15
CA LEU A 186 7.28 18.07 -9.93
C LEU A 186 8.03 17.51 -8.74
N GLU A 187 8.02 16.20 -8.54
CA GLU A 187 8.71 15.54 -7.42
C GLU A 187 10.23 15.72 -7.51
N MET A 188 10.82 15.62 -8.69
CA MET A 188 12.24 15.89 -8.93
C MET A 188 12.64 17.35 -8.69
N HIS A 189 11.67 18.27 -8.74
CA HIS A 189 11.86 19.70 -8.53
C HIS A 189 11.19 20.18 -7.22
N ASP A 190 11.43 19.49 -6.10
CA ASP A 190 10.97 19.84 -4.75
C ASP A 190 9.44 19.92 -4.59
N GLY A 191 8.70 19.33 -5.51
CA GLY A 191 7.24 19.30 -5.50
C GLY A 191 6.56 20.60 -5.91
N TYR A 192 7.26 21.51 -6.56
CA TYR A 192 6.76 22.85 -6.88
C TYR A 192 7.21 23.35 -8.25
N SER A 193 6.32 24.08 -8.92
CA SER A 193 6.62 24.88 -10.11
C SER A 193 5.96 26.25 -10.04
N ASP A 194 6.69 27.30 -10.41
CA ASP A 194 6.21 28.68 -10.47
C ASP A 194 5.37 28.98 -11.71
N SER A 195 5.39 28.09 -12.71
CA SER A 195 4.69 28.31 -13.98
C SER A 195 4.42 27.01 -14.73
N ILE A 196 3.35 27.01 -15.53
CA ILE A 196 3.07 25.91 -16.44
C ILE A 196 4.18 25.74 -17.50
N LYS A 197 4.88 26.82 -17.86
CA LYS A 197 6.00 26.80 -18.79
C LYS A 197 7.09 25.83 -18.30
N ARG A 198 7.54 25.98 -17.06
CA ARG A 198 8.56 25.09 -16.47
C ARG A 198 8.15 23.62 -16.48
N ILE A 199 6.90 23.33 -16.14
CA ILE A 199 6.38 21.95 -16.17
C ILE A 199 6.48 21.36 -17.59
N ILE A 200 6.13 22.14 -18.60
CA ILE A 200 6.19 21.71 -19.99
C ILE A 200 7.64 21.46 -20.43
N GLU A 201 8.56 22.37 -20.08
CA GLU A 201 9.98 22.27 -20.37
C GLU A 201 10.61 21.05 -19.67
N TRP A 202 10.32 20.80 -18.40
CA TRP A 202 10.77 19.61 -17.68
C TRP A 202 10.29 18.31 -18.33
N CYS A 203 9.07 18.32 -18.87
CA CYS A 203 8.54 17.18 -19.61
C CYS A 203 9.13 17.06 -21.04
N GLY A 204 10.13 17.88 -21.41
CA GLY A 204 10.77 17.84 -22.74
C GLY A 204 9.88 18.27 -23.88
N LYS A 205 8.92 19.19 -23.62
CA LYS A 205 7.96 19.68 -24.62
C LYS A 205 8.17 21.16 -24.89
N ASP A 206 7.73 21.58 -26.07
CA ASP A 206 7.79 23.00 -26.51
C ASP A 206 6.62 23.78 -25.93
N PHE A 207 6.93 24.78 -25.08
CA PHE A 207 5.93 25.67 -24.50
C PHE A 207 5.34 26.67 -25.53
N GLU A 208 6.06 26.99 -26.60
CA GLU A 208 5.57 27.94 -27.62
C GLU A 208 4.44 27.32 -28.46
N ASP A 209 4.30 25.98 -28.47
CA ASP A 209 3.17 25.33 -29.12
C ASP A 209 1.88 25.52 -28.29
N PRO A 210 0.88 26.24 -28.82
CA PRO A 210 -0.40 26.46 -28.12
C PRO A 210 -1.15 25.16 -27.80
N VAL A 211 -0.99 24.12 -28.64
CA VAL A 211 -1.63 22.81 -28.43
C VAL A 211 -1.04 22.14 -27.21
N ILE A 212 0.29 22.16 -27.09
CA ILE A 212 1.00 21.63 -25.91
C ILE A 212 0.60 22.37 -24.63
N LYS A 213 0.62 23.72 -24.68
CA LYS A 213 0.22 24.55 -23.53
C LYS A 213 -1.20 24.26 -23.04
N ASN A 214 -2.16 24.17 -23.98
CA ASN A 214 -3.54 23.85 -23.63
C ASN A 214 -3.67 22.43 -23.03
N ARG A 215 -2.94 21.47 -23.60
CA ARG A 215 -2.92 20.07 -23.15
C ARG A 215 -2.39 19.97 -21.71
N PHE A 216 -1.22 20.55 -21.41
CA PHE A 216 -0.65 20.54 -20.06
C PHE A 216 -1.49 21.32 -19.06
N THR A 217 -2.11 22.40 -19.46
CA THR A 217 -3.10 23.09 -18.60
C THR A 217 -4.25 22.17 -18.22
N ARG A 218 -4.74 21.32 -19.12
CA ARG A 218 -5.77 20.30 -18.82
C ARG A 218 -5.22 19.19 -17.91
N VAL A 219 -3.96 18.77 -18.10
CA VAL A 219 -3.28 17.80 -17.21
C VAL A 219 -3.25 18.33 -15.78
N VAL A 220 -2.75 19.55 -15.55
CA VAL A 220 -2.70 20.14 -14.21
C VAL A 220 -4.10 20.30 -13.61
N LYS A 221 -5.11 20.74 -14.39
CA LYS A 221 -6.50 20.80 -13.93
C LYS A 221 -7.03 19.43 -13.50
N ARG A 222 -6.74 18.37 -14.25
CA ARG A 222 -7.15 17.00 -13.94
C ARG A 222 -6.47 16.46 -12.68
N LEU A 223 -5.16 16.68 -12.53
CA LEU A 223 -4.40 16.32 -11.34
C LEU A 223 -4.90 17.06 -10.09
N HIS A 224 -5.24 18.34 -10.23
CA HIS A 224 -5.84 19.12 -9.16
C HIS A 224 -7.21 18.56 -8.75
N LYS A 225 -8.08 18.27 -9.72
CA LYS A 225 -9.40 17.66 -9.44
C LYS A 225 -9.28 16.31 -8.71
N LYS A 226 -8.20 15.57 -8.97
CA LYS A 226 -7.92 14.28 -8.31
C LYS A 226 -7.14 14.43 -6.99
N GLY A 227 -6.82 15.63 -6.54
CA GLY A 227 -6.14 15.90 -5.28
C GLY A 227 -4.64 15.62 -5.27
N PHE A 228 -4.00 15.43 -6.43
CA PHE A 228 -2.54 15.22 -6.52
C PHE A 228 -1.74 16.53 -6.46
N VAL A 229 -2.30 17.62 -6.98
CA VAL A 229 -1.65 18.91 -6.97
C VAL A 229 -2.61 20.00 -6.49
N GLU A 230 -2.04 21.03 -5.89
CA GLU A 230 -2.67 22.33 -5.71
C GLU A 230 -2.22 23.25 -6.84
N LYS A 231 -3.10 24.17 -7.25
CA LYS A 231 -2.81 25.19 -8.24
C LYS A 231 -3.27 26.54 -7.74
N GLU A 232 -2.45 27.53 -7.97
CA GLU A 232 -2.72 28.93 -7.68
C GLU A 232 -2.39 29.78 -8.90
N ILE A 233 -3.18 30.81 -9.17
CA ILE A 233 -2.87 31.77 -10.23
C ILE A 233 -2.39 33.07 -9.56
N VAL A 234 -1.10 33.36 -9.74
CA VAL A 234 -0.46 34.57 -9.22
C VAL A 234 0.15 35.30 -10.41
N GLU A 235 -0.16 36.58 -10.57
CA GLU A 235 0.37 37.43 -11.64
C GLU A 235 0.27 36.80 -13.04
N ARG A 236 -0.88 36.20 -13.35
CA ARG A 236 -1.14 35.46 -14.60
C ARG A 236 -0.30 34.19 -14.81
N LYS A 237 0.51 33.79 -13.84
CA LYS A 237 1.25 32.53 -13.84
C LYS A 237 0.52 31.48 -13.02
N MET A 238 0.42 30.27 -13.53
CA MET A 238 -0.15 29.14 -12.82
C MET A 238 0.96 28.44 -12.03
N LYS A 239 1.02 28.72 -10.74
CA LYS A 239 1.86 27.99 -9.79
C LYS A 239 1.21 26.64 -9.50
N THR A 240 2.03 25.62 -9.37
CA THR A 240 1.57 24.25 -9.11
C THR A 240 2.45 23.61 -8.06
N SER A 241 1.84 23.02 -7.04
CA SER A 241 2.56 22.28 -6.00
C SER A 241 1.93 20.90 -5.78
N LEU A 242 2.76 19.91 -5.43
CA LEU A 242 2.25 18.62 -4.99
C LEU A 242 1.51 18.76 -3.65
N THR A 243 0.32 18.18 -3.55
CA THR A 243 -0.32 17.96 -2.25
C THR A 243 0.49 16.93 -1.45
N ARG A 244 0.18 16.75 -0.15
CA ARG A 244 0.77 15.65 0.64
C ARG A 244 0.55 14.29 -0.04
N PHE A 245 -0.66 14.03 -0.52
CA PHE A 245 -0.97 12.80 -1.25
C PHE A 245 -0.19 12.71 -2.58
N GLY A 246 -0.09 13.82 -3.32
CA GLY A 246 0.70 13.89 -4.54
C GLY A 246 2.17 13.56 -4.35
N LYS A 247 2.80 14.06 -3.27
CA LYS A 247 4.19 13.75 -2.89
C LYS A 247 4.36 12.26 -2.60
N ILE A 248 3.48 11.67 -1.76
CA ILE A 248 3.50 10.24 -1.44
C ILE A 248 3.39 9.41 -2.69
N PHE A 249 2.46 9.75 -3.57
CA PHE A 249 2.21 8.98 -4.79
C PHE A 249 3.38 9.08 -5.76
N ALA A 250 3.93 10.28 -6.01
CA ALA A 250 5.09 10.49 -6.88
C ALA A 250 6.33 9.75 -6.37
N ALA A 251 6.62 9.83 -5.06
CA ALA A 251 7.71 9.09 -4.43
C ALA A 251 7.54 7.56 -4.57
N ALA A 252 6.33 7.04 -4.39
CA ALA A 252 6.04 5.61 -4.57
C ALA A 252 6.26 5.16 -6.02
N MET A 253 5.86 5.97 -7.01
CA MET A 253 6.11 5.68 -8.43
C MET A 253 7.61 5.65 -8.73
N ARG A 254 8.38 6.64 -8.26
CA ARG A 254 9.83 6.69 -8.45
C ARG A 254 10.53 5.49 -7.83
N ASN A 255 10.22 5.15 -6.59
CA ASN A 255 10.81 4.00 -5.90
C ASN A 255 10.55 2.69 -6.66
N TYR A 256 9.35 2.54 -7.23
CA TYR A 256 9.03 1.37 -8.04
C TYR A 256 9.87 1.30 -9.33
N GLU A 257 10.08 2.43 -10.02
CA GLU A 257 10.87 2.48 -11.26
C GLU A 257 12.38 2.25 -11.04
N GLN A 258 12.87 2.54 -9.83
CA GLN A 258 14.27 2.33 -9.44
C GLN A 258 14.52 0.95 -8.83
N SER A 259 13.46 0.18 -8.56
CA SER A 259 13.60 -1.19 -8.04
C SER A 259 13.92 -2.15 -9.18
N PRO A 260 14.94 -3.02 -9.05
CA PRO A 260 15.36 -3.96 -10.07
C PRO A 260 14.32 -5.03 -10.41
#